data_42581867a038e09cc1edc6c74d2bdf77
#
_entry.id   42581867a038e09cc1edc6c74d2bdf77
#
_cell.length_a   1.000
_cell.length_b   1.000
_cell.length_c   1.000
_cell.angle_alpha   90.00
_cell.angle_beta   90.00
_cell.angle_gamma   90.00
#
_symmetry.space_group_name_H-M   'P 1'
#
loop_
_entity.id
_entity.type
_entity.pdbx_description
1 polymer ?
#
loop_
_entity_poly.entity_id
_entity_poly.type
_entity_poly.pdbx_seq_one_letter_code
_entity_poly.pdbx_strand_id
1 'polypeptide(L)'
;MSDIQPIIPGRPAPDLAVPLVGGGRFSLRDQSIEHFALINVYRGKHCPICKKTMQAWDKRMDELEKRGLSVLFLSADDEETAEASVKEWEIENLKVGWGLKLEEARKWGLFVSSAIKDGEPDYFTEPGLFLIDPEFALYASFVQTVPFARPSLDDLLGSVDFILDENYPARGTVERVPD
;
A
#
# COMPACT_ATOMS: atom_id res chain seq x y z
N MET A 1 -20.45 -12.20 -0.90
CA MET A 1 -19.71 -11.41 0.10
C MET A 1 -18.36 -12.09 0.29
N SER A 2 -17.26 -11.37 0.06
CA SER A 2 -15.91 -11.92 0.27
C SER A 2 -15.50 -11.65 1.72
N ASP A 3 -15.20 -12.72 2.45
CA ASP A 3 -14.68 -12.61 3.81
C ASP A 3 -13.24 -12.06 3.79
N ILE A 4 -12.87 -11.32 4.84
CA ILE A 4 -11.49 -10.91 5.02
C ILE A 4 -10.67 -12.14 5.38
N GLN A 5 -9.59 -12.36 4.63
CA GLN A 5 -8.59 -13.35 4.99
C GLN A 5 -7.22 -12.67 4.96
N PRO A 6 -6.35 -12.91 5.94
CA PRO A 6 -5.00 -12.39 5.90
C PRO A 6 -4.23 -13.04 4.75
N ILE A 7 -3.42 -12.27 4.06
CA ILE A 7 -2.46 -12.81 3.11
C ILE A 7 -1.29 -13.38 3.90
N ILE A 8 -0.91 -14.61 3.59
CA ILE A 8 0.18 -15.29 4.29
C ILE A 8 1.52 -14.88 3.65
N PRO A 9 2.49 -14.36 4.44
CA PRO A 9 3.83 -14.08 3.94
C PRO A 9 4.51 -15.32 3.34
N GLY A 10 5.31 -15.12 2.29
CA GLY A 10 5.92 -16.19 1.51
C GLY A 10 4.97 -16.79 0.46
N ARG A 11 3.73 -16.32 0.36
CA ARG A 11 2.79 -16.73 -0.69
C ARG A 11 2.67 -15.65 -1.75
N PRO A 12 2.33 -16.02 -3.02
CA PRO A 12 2.12 -15.04 -4.07
C PRO A 12 1.10 -13.97 -3.65
N ALA A 13 1.48 -12.71 -3.81
CA ALA A 13 0.57 -11.59 -3.60
C ALA A 13 -0.61 -11.67 -4.60
N PRO A 14 -1.80 -11.18 -4.23
CA PRO A 14 -2.90 -11.02 -5.17
C PRO A 14 -2.49 -10.16 -6.37
N ASP A 15 -3.10 -10.39 -7.51
CA ASP A 15 -2.90 -9.51 -8.66
C ASP A 15 -3.39 -8.10 -8.33
N LEU A 16 -2.67 -7.12 -8.83
CA LEU A 16 -3.03 -5.71 -8.71
C LEU A 16 -2.77 -5.01 -10.02
N ALA A 17 -3.80 -4.41 -10.57
CA ALA A 17 -3.69 -3.59 -11.76
C ALA A 17 -4.68 -2.42 -11.66
N VAL A 18 -4.15 -1.20 -11.58
CA VAL A 18 -4.93 0.03 -11.39
C VAL A 18 -4.46 1.12 -12.34
N PRO A 19 -5.35 2.04 -12.76
CA PRO A 19 -4.94 3.23 -13.47
C PRO A 19 -4.15 4.17 -12.55
N LEU A 20 -3.33 5.02 -13.14
CA LEU A 20 -2.49 6.00 -12.43
C LEU A 20 -3.00 7.41 -12.69
N VAL A 21 -2.89 8.27 -11.68
CA VAL A 21 -3.03 9.72 -11.85
C VAL A 21 -1.96 10.21 -12.82
N GLY A 22 -2.36 11.07 -13.75
CA GLY A 22 -1.48 11.53 -14.82
C GLY A 22 -1.40 10.60 -16.03
N GLY A 23 -2.13 9.50 -16.00
CA GLY A 23 -2.26 8.55 -17.12
C GLY A 23 -1.41 7.30 -16.98
N GLY A 24 -1.73 6.32 -17.82
CA GLY A 24 -1.11 4.99 -17.76
C GLY A 24 -1.74 4.05 -16.74
N ARG A 25 -1.09 2.92 -16.52
CA ARG A 25 -1.58 1.86 -15.64
C ARG A 25 -0.41 1.24 -14.87
N PHE A 26 -0.61 0.98 -13.61
CA PHE A 26 0.25 0.10 -12.82
C PHE A 26 -0.27 -1.34 -12.93
N SER A 27 0.62 -2.28 -13.14
CA SER A 27 0.35 -3.71 -12.99
C SER A 27 1.49 -4.30 -12.16
N LEU A 28 1.18 -4.96 -11.07
CA LEU A 28 2.20 -5.53 -10.18
C LEU A 28 3.06 -6.55 -10.91
N ARG A 29 2.45 -7.40 -11.75
CA ARG A 29 3.17 -8.46 -12.48
C ARG A 29 4.09 -7.94 -13.58
N ASP A 30 3.90 -6.69 -14.00
CA ASP A 30 4.73 -6.05 -15.02
C ASP A 30 5.89 -5.24 -14.41
N GLN A 31 6.00 -5.22 -13.07
CA GLN A 31 7.07 -4.49 -12.40
C GLN A 31 8.38 -5.28 -12.38
N SER A 32 9.49 -4.59 -12.61
CA SER A 32 10.81 -5.08 -12.26
C SER A 32 11.10 -4.66 -10.82
N ILE A 33 11.07 -5.61 -9.90
CA ILE A 33 11.29 -5.36 -8.46
C ILE A 33 12.73 -5.70 -8.14
N GLU A 34 13.50 -4.70 -7.68
CA GLU A 34 14.90 -4.91 -7.28
C GLU A 34 14.97 -5.57 -5.90
N HIS A 35 14.41 -4.93 -4.88
CA HIS A 35 14.32 -5.47 -3.53
C HIS A 35 12.88 -5.63 -3.07
N PHE A 36 12.10 -4.55 -3.05
CA PHE A 36 10.68 -4.61 -2.73
C PHE A 36 9.85 -3.62 -3.53
N ALA A 37 8.64 -4.04 -3.91
CA ALA A 37 7.57 -3.14 -4.27
C ALA A 37 6.72 -2.86 -3.03
N LEU A 38 6.58 -1.58 -2.67
CA LEU A 38 5.79 -1.11 -1.55
C LEU A 38 4.42 -0.67 -2.05
N ILE A 39 3.40 -1.47 -1.77
CA ILE A 39 2.01 -1.15 -2.10
C ILE A 39 1.35 -0.54 -0.87
N ASN A 40 1.08 0.76 -0.93
CA ASN A 40 0.51 1.52 0.18
C ASN A 40 -0.93 1.93 -0.14
N VAL A 41 -1.89 1.27 0.50
CA VAL A 41 -3.31 1.62 0.36
C VAL A 41 -3.70 2.63 1.41
N TYR A 42 -4.35 3.71 1.00
CA TYR A 42 -4.81 4.77 1.88
C TYR A 42 -6.32 4.97 1.80
N ARG A 43 -6.90 5.67 2.77
CA ARG A 43 -8.35 5.82 2.91
C ARG A 43 -8.99 6.63 1.78
N GLY A 44 -8.26 7.60 1.25
CA GLY A 44 -8.72 8.52 0.22
C GLY A 44 -8.49 9.98 0.59
N LYS A 45 -8.96 10.88 -0.27
CA LYS A 45 -8.80 12.34 -0.16
C LYS A 45 -9.34 12.91 1.16
N HIS A 46 -10.41 12.33 1.70
CA HIS A 46 -11.04 12.77 2.93
C HIS A 46 -10.16 12.60 4.20
N CYS A 47 -9.02 11.91 4.08
CA CYS A 47 -8.18 11.54 5.23
C CYS A 47 -6.97 12.47 5.41
N PRO A 48 -6.97 13.40 6.39
CA PRO A 48 -5.85 14.33 6.59
C PRO A 48 -4.56 13.65 7.07
N ILE A 49 -4.66 12.49 7.73
CA ILE A 49 -3.49 11.70 8.13
C ILE A 49 -2.86 11.05 6.91
N CYS A 50 -3.66 10.60 5.94
CA CYS A 50 -3.18 10.07 4.67
C CYS A 50 -2.41 11.13 3.88
N LYS A 51 -2.91 12.37 3.84
CA LYS A 51 -2.21 13.51 3.26
C LYS A 51 -0.79 13.66 3.85
N LYS A 52 -0.70 13.72 5.19
CA LYS A 52 0.60 13.87 5.87
C LYS A 52 1.55 12.71 5.57
N THR A 53 1.04 11.50 5.55
CA THR A 53 1.83 10.31 5.22
C THR A 53 2.37 10.38 3.80
N MET A 54 1.52 10.65 2.81
CA MET A 54 1.93 10.76 1.42
C MET A 54 2.95 11.86 1.20
N GLN A 55 2.74 13.05 1.78
CA GLN A 55 3.70 14.15 1.71
C GLN A 55 5.06 13.82 2.33
N ALA A 56 5.08 13.06 3.42
CA ALA A 56 6.33 12.63 4.04
C ALA A 56 7.10 11.63 3.15
N TRP A 57 6.40 10.70 2.52
CA TRP A 57 6.99 9.74 1.61
C TRP A 57 7.45 10.38 0.30
N ASP A 58 6.64 11.27 -0.26
CA ASP A 58 6.94 11.99 -1.51
C ASP A 58 8.28 12.73 -1.45
N LYS A 59 8.55 13.38 -0.33
CA LYS A 59 9.81 14.11 -0.07
C LYS A 59 11.05 13.22 0.07
N ARG A 60 10.86 11.94 0.26
CA ARG A 60 11.94 10.98 0.53
C ARG A 60 12.00 9.84 -0.48
N MET A 61 11.40 10.03 -1.65
CA MET A 61 11.41 9.01 -2.70
C MET A 61 12.82 8.60 -3.13
N ASP A 62 13.77 9.54 -3.17
CA ASP A 62 15.16 9.25 -3.49
C ASP A 62 15.84 8.29 -2.47
N GLU A 63 15.45 8.34 -1.21
CA GLU A 63 15.94 7.40 -0.18
C GLU A 63 15.37 5.99 -0.38
N LEU A 64 14.13 5.90 -0.83
CA LEU A 64 13.46 4.63 -1.15
C LEU A 64 14.07 4.01 -2.41
N GLU A 65 14.22 4.80 -3.47
CA GLU A 65 14.79 4.34 -4.75
C GLU A 65 16.24 3.88 -4.60
N LYS A 66 17.07 4.57 -3.81
CA LYS A 66 18.45 4.15 -3.49
C LYS A 66 18.53 2.78 -2.80
N ARG A 67 17.46 2.34 -2.18
CA ARG A 67 17.33 1.01 -1.55
C ARG A 67 16.68 -0.03 -2.47
N GLY A 68 16.49 0.29 -3.75
CA GLY A 68 15.83 -0.60 -4.69
C GLY A 68 14.34 -0.82 -4.38
N LEU A 69 13.69 0.20 -3.78
CA LEU A 69 12.28 0.15 -3.43
C LEU A 69 11.45 0.92 -4.46
N SER A 70 10.46 0.29 -5.03
CA SER A 70 9.43 0.95 -5.80
C SER A 70 8.18 1.19 -4.94
N VAL A 71 7.47 2.29 -5.15
CA VAL A 71 6.34 2.69 -4.30
C VAL A 71 5.12 2.99 -5.14
N LEU A 72 3.99 2.44 -4.72
CA LEU A 72 2.66 2.81 -5.21
C LEU A 72 1.78 3.18 -4.02
N PHE A 73 1.18 4.36 -4.05
CA PHE A 73 0.04 4.71 -3.22
C PHE A 73 -1.25 4.55 -4.02
N LEU A 74 -2.30 3.97 -3.42
CA LEU A 74 -3.58 3.85 -4.10
C LEU A 74 -4.75 3.88 -3.12
N SER A 75 -5.91 4.30 -3.62
CA SER A 75 -7.17 4.31 -2.87
C SER A 75 -8.34 3.84 -3.74
N ALA A 76 -9.51 3.74 -3.11
CA ALA A 76 -10.77 3.49 -3.80
C ALA A 76 -11.38 4.76 -4.43
N ASP A 77 -10.75 5.93 -4.26
CA ASP A 77 -11.21 7.17 -4.89
C ASP A 77 -11.32 7.01 -6.41
N ASP A 78 -12.23 7.74 -7.02
CA ASP A 78 -12.31 7.88 -8.47
C ASP A 78 -11.18 8.76 -9.01
N GLU A 79 -11.07 8.85 -10.33
CA GLU A 79 -10.02 9.59 -11.02
C GLU A 79 -9.97 11.05 -10.61
N GLU A 80 -11.12 11.74 -10.66
CA GLU A 80 -11.23 13.18 -10.34
C GLU A 80 -10.77 13.46 -8.89
N THR A 81 -11.20 12.65 -7.95
CA THR A 81 -10.85 12.78 -6.54
C THR A 81 -9.37 12.51 -6.29
N ALA A 82 -8.81 11.48 -6.95
CA ALA A 82 -7.39 11.15 -6.84
C ALA A 82 -6.50 12.23 -7.46
N GLU A 83 -6.86 12.75 -8.63
CA GLU A 83 -6.17 13.88 -9.27
C GLU A 83 -6.20 15.13 -8.38
N ALA A 84 -7.37 15.44 -7.81
CA ALA A 84 -7.50 16.55 -6.88
C ALA A 84 -6.61 16.35 -5.63
N SER A 85 -6.49 15.13 -5.11
CA SER A 85 -5.59 14.81 -3.99
C SER A 85 -4.14 15.08 -4.34
N VAL A 86 -3.66 14.55 -5.45
CA VAL A 86 -2.27 14.74 -5.91
C VAL A 86 -1.94 16.23 -6.06
N LYS A 87 -2.83 16.99 -6.69
CA LYS A 87 -2.66 18.42 -6.89
C LYS A 87 -2.68 19.22 -5.60
N GLU A 88 -3.71 19.03 -4.75
CA GLU A 88 -3.90 19.79 -3.51
C GLU A 88 -2.88 19.43 -2.42
N TRP A 89 -2.35 18.21 -2.46
CA TRP A 89 -1.34 17.73 -1.51
C TRP A 89 0.08 17.94 -2.01
N GLU A 90 0.24 18.48 -3.22
CA GLU A 90 1.55 18.77 -3.83
C GLU A 90 2.42 17.51 -3.88
N ILE A 91 1.84 16.39 -4.37
CA ILE A 91 2.53 15.12 -4.58
C ILE A 91 3.18 15.15 -5.96
N GLU A 92 4.51 15.03 -6.01
CA GLU A 92 5.28 15.19 -7.25
C GLU A 92 6.05 13.92 -7.65
N ASN A 93 6.47 13.11 -6.68
CA ASN A 93 7.38 11.98 -6.92
C ASN A 93 6.72 10.60 -6.79
N LEU A 94 5.62 10.51 -6.04
CA LEU A 94 4.91 9.26 -5.83
C LEU A 94 4.07 8.86 -7.05
N LYS A 95 4.07 7.58 -7.37
CA LYS A 95 3.04 6.98 -8.23
C LYS A 95 1.76 6.83 -7.42
N VAL A 96 0.66 7.37 -7.91
CA VAL A 96 -0.65 7.32 -7.26
C VAL A 96 -1.65 6.61 -8.15
N GLY A 97 -2.15 5.47 -7.68
CA GLY A 97 -3.22 4.70 -8.30
C GLY A 97 -4.59 5.11 -7.76
N TRP A 98 -5.63 4.88 -8.55
CA TRP A 98 -7.01 5.17 -8.18
C TRP A 98 -7.94 4.02 -8.59
N GLY A 99 -9.18 4.07 -8.09
CA GLY A 99 -10.23 3.13 -8.48
C GLY A 99 -10.03 1.70 -7.97
N LEU A 100 -9.32 1.52 -6.85
CA LEU A 100 -9.22 0.20 -6.21
C LEU A 100 -10.61 -0.27 -5.82
N LYS A 101 -11.06 -1.37 -6.41
CA LYS A 101 -12.35 -1.96 -6.06
C LYS A 101 -12.29 -2.56 -4.65
N LEU A 102 -13.33 -2.36 -3.87
CA LEU A 102 -13.39 -2.89 -2.49
C LEU A 102 -13.29 -4.42 -2.43
N GLU A 103 -13.78 -5.11 -3.46
CA GLU A 103 -13.62 -6.56 -3.58
C GLU A 103 -12.14 -6.98 -3.79
N GLU A 104 -11.39 -6.19 -4.56
CA GLU A 104 -9.95 -6.42 -4.72
C GLU A 104 -9.20 -6.10 -3.43
N ALA A 105 -9.59 -5.00 -2.74
CA ALA A 105 -9.04 -4.67 -1.43
C ALA A 105 -9.22 -5.82 -0.42
N ARG A 106 -10.36 -6.53 -0.45
CA ARG A 106 -10.59 -7.71 0.38
C ARG A 106 -9.63 -8.87 0.09
N LYS A 107 -9.24 -9.07 -1.17
CA LYS A 107 -8.21 -10.07 -1.52
C LYS A 107 -6.85 -9.74 -0.92
N TRP A 108 -6.58 -8.45 -0.69
CA TRP A 108 -5.39 -7.97 0.01
C TRP A 108 -5.54 -7.97 1.55
N GLY A 109 -6.63 -8.53 2.08
CA GLY A 109 -6.89 -8.59 3.51
C GLY A 109 -7.21 -7.24 4.15
N LEU A 110 -7.57 -6.24 3.34
CA LEU A 110 -7.84 -4.89 3.83
C LEU A 110 -9.22 -4.78 4.49
N PHE A 111 -9.28 -3.99 5.54
CA PHE A 111 -10.52 -3.59 6.15
C PHE A 111 -11.21 -2.49 5.32
N VAL A 112 -12.54 -2.45 5.41
CA VAL A 112 -13.39 -1.45 4.77
C VAL A 112 -14.28 -0.84 5.82
N SER A 113 -14.35 0.48 5.85
CA SER A 113 -15.22 1.27 6.72
C SER A 113 -16.34 1.92 5.91
N SER A 114 -17.47 2.15 6.58
CA SER A 114 -18.54 3.01 6.08
C SER A 114 -18.37 4.43 6.59
N ALA A 115 -18.96 5.40 5.87
CA ALA A 115 -18.99 6.79 6.28
C ALA A 115 -19.62 6.97 7.65
N ILE A 116 -19.03 7.83 8.47
CA ILE A 116 -19.56 8.24 9.79
C ILE A 116 -19.85 9.75 9.86
N LYS A 117 -19.50 10.49 8.80
CA LYS A 117 -19.70 11.94 8.70
C LYS A 117 -19.77 12.37 7.24
N ASP A 118 -20.29 13.56 7.01
CA ASP A 118 -20.32 14.17 5.69
C ASP A 118 -18.89 14.35 5.12
N GLY A 119 -18.76 14.17 3.81
CA GLY A 119 -17.48 14.28 3.10
C GLY A 119 -16.64 13.01 3.06
N GLU A 120 -17.04 11.94 3.74
CA GLU A 120 -16.49 10.61 3.54
C GLU A 120 -17.26 9.88 2.42
N PRO A 121 -16.59 9.05 1.59
CA PRO A 121 -17.28 8.12 0.71
C PRO A 121 -18.13 7.14 1.50
N ASP A 122 -19.23 6.64 0.92
CA ASP A 122 -20.11 5.65 1.58
C ASP A 122 -19.32 4.45 2.13
N TYR A 123 -18.32 4.00 1.37
CA TYR A 123 -17.38 2.95 1.76
C TYR A 123 -15.97 3.28 1.26
N PHE A 124 -14.97 2.97 2.06
CA PHE A 124 -13.56 3.17 1.71
C PHE A 124 -12.67 2.16 2.44
N THR A 125 -11.46 1.96 1.93
CA THR A 125 -10.47 1.06 2.56
C THR A 125 -9.83 1.71 3.78
N GLU A 126 -9.56 0.93 4.80
CA GLU A 126 -8.61 1.30 5.85
C GLU A 126 -7.17 1.05 5.38
N PRO A 127 -6.15 1.65 6.02
CA PRO A 127 -4.79 1.61 5.52
C PRO A 127 -4.16 0.22 5.51
N GLY A 128 -3.34 -0.04 4.50
CA GLY A 128 -2.48 -1.20 4.42
C GLY A 128 -1.19 -0.91 3.69
N LEU A 129 -0.09 -1.45 4.18
CA LEU A 129 1.21 -1.41 3.53
C LEU A 129 1.69 -2.85 3.32
N PHE A 130 2.11 -3.15 2.11
CA PHE A 130 2.56 -4.48 1.70
C PHE A 130 3.94 -4.37 1.05
N LEU A 131 4.87 -5.20 1.51
CA LEU A 131 6.19 -5.38 0.91
C LEU A 131 6.15 -6.61 0.04
N ILE A 132 6.34 -6.44 -1.26
CA ILE A 132 6.31 -7.51 -2.25
C ILE A 132 7.73 -7.72 -2.77
N ASP A 133 8.21 -8.95 -2.70
CA ASP A 133 9.55 -9.34 -3.12
C ASP A 133 9.69 -9.49 -4.66
N PRO A 134 10.90 -9.71 -5.19
CA PRO A 134 11.13 -9.88 -6.62
C PRO A 134 10.40 -11.08 -7.26
N GLU A 135 10.03 -12.08 -6.49
CA GLU A 135 9.25 -13.25 -6.91
C GLU A 135 7.74 -13.01 -6.83
N PHE A 136 7.32 -11.77 -6.54
CA PHE A 136 5.93 -11.35 -6.34
C PHE A 136 5.24 -12.05 -5.17
N ALA A 137 5.99 -12.50 -4.18
CA ALA A 137 5.44 -13.00 -2.93
C ALA A 137 5.32 -11.88 -1.90
N LEU A 138 4.34 -12.00 -1.00
CA LEU A 138 4.24 -11.11 0.14
C LEU A 138 5.41 -11.38 1.10
N TYR A 139 6.24 -10.38 1.33
CA TYR A 139 7.27 -10.44 2.37
C TYR A 139 6.72 -10.04 3.74
N ALA A 140 6.05 -8.90 3.82
CA ALA A 140 5.45 -8.37 5.06
C ALA A 140 4.20 -7.53 4.77
N SER A 141 3.30 -7.44 5.74
CA SER A 141 2.12 -6.58 5.66
C SER A 141 1.84 -5.87 6.98
N PHE A 142 1.35 -4.63 6.87
CA PHE A 142 0.90 -3.80 7.98
C PHE A 142 -0.51 -3.33 7.66
N VAL A 143 -1.50 -4.09 8.10
CA VAL A 143 -2.93 -3.81 7.84
C VAL A 143 -3.55 -3.23 9.09
N GLN A 144 -4.27 -2.12 8.92
CA GLN A 144 -4.81 -1.35 10.03
C GLN A 144 -6.33 -1.19 9.94
N THR A 145 -6.95 -0.93 11.08
CA THR A 145 -8.39 -0.66 11.20
C THR A 145 -8.70 0.81 11.51
N VAL A 146 -7.64 1.63 11.58
CA VAL A 146 -7.72 3.07 11.90
C VAL A 146 -6.65 3.83 11.10
N PRO A 147 -6.85 5.14 10.84
CA PRO A 147 -5.92 5.90 10.00
C PRO A 147 -4.58 6.27 10.66
N PHE A 148 -4.49 6.17 11.96
CA PHE A 148 -3.32 6.57 12.76
C PHE A 148 -2.49 5.34 13.19
N ALA A 149 -1.34 5.59 13.86
CA ALA A 149 -0.43 4.56 14.35
C ALA A 149 0.13 3.65 13.23
N ARG A 150 0.43 4.23 12.08
CA ARG A 150 1.10 3.53 10.96
C ARG A 150 2.59 3.38 11.25
N PRO A 151 3.25 2.38 10.65
CA PRO A 151 4.72 2.34 10.66
C PRO A 151 5.28 3.68 10.17
N SER A 152 6.24 4.24 10.90
CA SER A 152 6.93 5.44 10.43
C SER A 152 7.82 5.09 9.25
N LEU A 153 8.09 6.06 8.38
CA LEU A 153 9.00 5.83 7.26
C LEU A 153 10.43 5.52 7.74
N ASP A 154 10.88 6.11 8.85
CA ASP A 154 12.20 5.82 9.42
C ASP A 154 12.30 4.39 9.95
N ASP A 155 11.27 3.90 10.66
CA ASP A 155 11.23 2.50 11.12
C ASP A 155 11.21 1.53 9.95
N LEU A 156 10.45 1.87 8.90
CA LEU A 156 10.37 1.04 7.69
C LEU A 156 11.72 0.98 6.97
N LEU A 157 12.38 2.12 6.74
CA LEU A 157 13.69 2.17 6.07
C LEU A 157 14.75 1.44 6.89
N GLY A 158 14.79 1.65 8.20
CA GLY A 158 15.70 0.91 9.09
C GLY A 158 15.42 -0.60 9.09
N SER A 159 14.15 -1.00 9.00
CA SER A 159 13.79 -2.42 8.87
C SER A 159 14.22 -3.00 7.54
N VAL A 160 14.06 -2.26 6.43
CA VAL A 160 14.52 -2.70 5.10
C VAL A 160 16.04 -2.84 5.09
N ASP A 161 16.78 -1.88 5.62
CA ASP A 161 18.25 -1.95 5.72
C ASP A 161 18.67 -3.23 6.47
N PHE A 162 18.06 -3.51 7.64
CA PHE A 162 18.31 -4.75 8.39
C PHE A 162 17.97 -6.01 7.60
N ILE A 163 16.82 -6.03 6.92
CA ILE A 163 16.38 -7.18 6.11
C ILE A 163 17.38 -7.50 5.01
N LEU A 164 17.88 -6.47 4.32
CA LEU A 164 18.83 -6.64 3.22
C LEU A 164 20.22 -7.05 3.74
N ASP A 165 20.71 -6.44 4.81
CA ASP A 165 22.02 -6.72 5.38
C ASP A 165 22.12 -8.13 5.96
N GLU A 166 21.06 -8.58 6.65
CA GLU A 166 21.03 -9.88 7.33
C GLU A 166 20.37 -10.99 6.49
N ASN A 167 19.91 -10.67 5.27
CA ASN A 167 19.11 -11.58 4.45
C ASN A 167 17.97 -12.22 5.25
N TYR A 168 17.26 -11.36 6.02
CA TYR A 168 16.25 -11.82 6.97
C TYR A 168 15.02 -12.36 6.22
N PRO A 169 14.58 -13.60 6.52
CA PRO A 169 13.49 -14.21 5.77
C PRO A 169 12.12 -13.64 6.15
N ALA A 170 11.15 -13.77 5.24
CA ALA A 170 9.76 -13.50 5.56
C ALA A 170 9.30 -14.34 6.76
N ARG A 171 8.52 -13.73 7.65
CA ARG A 171 7.98 -14.37 8.85
C ARG A 171 6.46 -14.45 8.79
N GLY A 172 5.85 -15.24 9.66
CA GLY A 172 4.39 -15.44 9.63
C GLY A 172 3.92 -16.38 8.51
N THR A 173 4.80 -17.27 8.06
CA THR A 173 4.57 -18.17 6.91
C THR A 173 3.83 -19.48 7.26
N VAL A 174 3.56 -19.71 8.54
CA VAL A 174 2.90 -20.94 9.01
C VAL A 174 1.39 -20.81 8.81
N GLU A 175 0.83 -21.62 7.93
CA GLU A 175 -0.61 -21.64 7.64
C GLU A 175 -1.44 -22.47 8.64
N ARG A 176 -0.84 -23.54 9.16
CA ARG A 176 -1.49 -24.42 10.14
C ARG A 176 -0.53 -24.65 11.30
N VAL A 177 -1.01 -24.41 12.50
CA VAL A 177 -0.26 -24.75 13.71
C VAL A 177 -0.34 -26.27 13.89
N PRO A 178 0.79 -26.96 14.12
CA PRO A 178 0.76 -28.37 14.45
C PRO A 178 -0.01 -28.61 15.76
N ASP A 179 -0.69 -29.75 15.86
CA ASP A 179 -1.37 -30.21 17.07
C ASP A 179 -0.32 -30.54 18.18
#